data_836a49c5e36e600e8e63277ea4d61903
#
_entry.id   836a49c5e36e600e8e63277ea4d61903
#
_cell.length_a   1.000
_cell.length_b   1.000
_cell.length_c   1.000
_cell.angle_alpha   90.00
_cell.angle_beta   90.00
_cell.angle_gamma   90.00
#
_symmetry.space_group_name_H-M   'P 1'
#
loop_
_entity.id
_entity.type
_entity.pdbx_description
1 polymer ?
#
loop_
_entity_poly.entity_id
_entity_poly.type
_entity_poly.pdbx_seq_one_letter_code
_entity_poly.pdbx_strand_id
1 'polypeptide(L)'
;MTIAQILNKMIAASNGNIHDIDHLLRVWAYARTIGELEGLDPETQYLLEVAAITHDIACPLCREKYGNTNGKYQEQEGAVLVRSFLASTGMTEAQIVRVAYLVGHHHTLRNIHGPDYQILIEADYIANASENGYRKQSVIHFMDTVMKTASGKHLAASVLGISASNLGCAGR
;
A
#
# COMPACT_ATOMS: atom_id res chain seq x y z
N MET A 1 18.70 5.46 4.64
CA MET A 1 18.84 4.19 3.87
C MET A 1 18.21 4.34 2.50
N THR A 2 18.68 3.57 1.52
CA THR A 2 18.01 3.47 0.21
C THR A 2 16.76 2.57 0.30
N ILE A 3 15.86 2.68 -0.67
CA ILE A 3 14.69 1.78 -0.78
C ILE A 3 15.10 0.30 -0.76
N ALA A 4 16.16 -0.06 -1.50
CA ALA A 4 16.67 -1.45 -1.52
C ALA A 4 17.11 -1.94 -0.13
N GLN A 5 17.71 -1.07 0.70
CA GLN A 5 18.11 -1.42 2.06
C GLN A 5 16.91 -1.57 3.00
N ILE A 6 15.89 -0.73 2.85
CA ILE A 6 14.65 -0.83 3.63
C ILE A 6 13.90 -2.11 3.25
N LEU A 7 13.80 -2.38 1.95
CA LEU A 7 13.17 -3.59 1.43
C LEU A 7 13.85 -4.85 1.95
N ASN A 8 15.19 -4.93 1.87
CA ASN A 8 15.96 -6.06 2.39
C ASN A 8 15.76 -6.24 3.91
N LYS A 9 15.70 -5.13 4.67
CA LYS A 9 15.42 -5.16 6.11
C LYS A 9 14.02 -5.67 6.40
N MET A 10 13.01 -5.28 5.60
CA MET A 10 11.63 -5.74 5.77
C MET A 10 11.46 -7.22 5.40
N ILE A 11 12.09 -7.68 4.31
CA ILE A 11 12.11 -9.09 3.92
C ILE A 11 12.70 -9.95 5.06
N ALA A 12 13.81 -9.51 5.66
CA ALA A 12 14.41 -10.20 6.80
C ALA A 12 13.46 -10.24 8.02
N ALA A 13 12.73 -9.15 8.28
CA ALA A 13 11.75 -9.08 9.36
C ALA A 13 10.51 -9.97 9.12
N SER A 14 10.20 -10.30 7.88
CA SER A 14 9.09 -11.21 7.52
C SER A 14 9.40 -12.68 7.82
N ASN A 15 10.61 -13.00 8.29
CA ASN A 15 11.03 -14.31 8.80
C ASN A 15 10.66 -15.50 7.86
N GLY A 16 10.86 -15.31 6.55
CA GLY A 16 10.59 -16.34 5.54
C GLY A 16 9.12 -16.58 5.22
N ASN A 17 8.20 -15.75 5.70
CA ASN A 17 6.81 -15.82 5.28
C ASN A 17 6.70 -15.30 3.84
N ILE A 18 6.68 -16.23 2.89
CA ILE A 18 6.70 -15.92 1.47
C ILE A 18 5.45 -15.15 1.01
N HIS A 19 4.29 -15.43 1.63
CA HIS A 19 3.06 -14.72 1.32
C HIS A 19 3.18 -13.22 1.66
N ASP A 20 3.66 -12.88 2.87
CA ASP A 20 3.86 -11.50 3.29
C ASP A 20 4.93 -10.81 2.42
N ILE A 21 6.00 -11.54 2.05
CA ILE A 21 7.07 -11.02 1.17
C ILE A 21 6.54 -10.74 -0.23
N ASP A 22 5.82 -11.66 -0.84
CA ASP A 22 5.26 -11.48 -2.18
C ASP A 22 4.25 -10.34 -2.22
N HIS A 23 3.41 -10.20 -1.19
CA HIS A 23 2.45 -9.13 -1.05
C HIS A 23 3.15 -7.76 -0.98
N LEU A 24 4.08 -7.58 -0.07
CA LEU A 24 4.80 -6.30 0.06
C LEU A 24 5.55 -5.91 -1.22
N LEU A 25 6.13 -6.88 -1.93
CA LEU A 25 6.83 -6.63 -3.20
C LEU A 25 5.87 -6.15 -4.29
N ARG A 26 4.66 -6.72 -4.37
CA ARG A 26 3.61 -6.29 -5.32
C ARG A 26 3.12 -4.90 -4.98
N VAL A 27 2.76 -4.65 -3.71
CA VAL A 27 2.29 -3.33 -3.28
C VAL A 27 3.34 -2.26 -3.53
N TRP A 28 4.60 -2.52 -3.20
CA TRP A 28 5.70 -1.60 -3.49
C TRP A 28 5.85 -1.34 -5.00
N ALA A 29 5.85 -2.39 -5.84
CA ALA A 29 6.01 -2.23 -7.28
C ALA A 29 4.85 -1.41 -7.89
N TYR A 30 3.60 -1.66 -7.47
CA TYR A 30 2.45 -0.90 -7.92
C TYR A 30 2.48 0.55 -7.43
N ALA A 31 2.78 0.77 -6.15
CA ALA A 31 2.88 2.12 -5.58
C ALA A 31 3.95 2.95 -6.27
N ARG A 32 5.13 2.36 -6.50
CA ARG A 32 6.20 3.01 -7.24
C ARG A 32 5.78 3.37 -8.66
N THR A 33 5.20 2.42 -9.39
CA THR A 33 4.75 2.63 -10.77
C THR A 33 3.71 3.74 -10.85
N ILE A 34 2.70 3.71 -9.99
CA ILE A 34 1.66 4.74 -9.97
C ILE A 34 2.26 6.09 -9.62
N GLY A 35 3.08 6.18 -8.56
CA GLY A 35 3.68 7.43 -8.12
C GLY A 35 4.59 8.08 -9.16
N GLU A 36 5.42 7.30 -9.85
CA GLU A 36 6.27 7.80 -10.95
C GLU A 36 5.40 8.30 -12.14
N LEU A 37 4.34 7.58 -12.50
CA LEU A 37 3.44 7.98 -13.59
C LEU A 37 2.56 9.19 -13.24
N GLU A 38 2.20 9.37 -11.98
CA GLU A 38 1.47 10.55 -11.49
C GLU A 38 2.43 11.74 -11.24
N GLY A 39 3.74 11.57 -11.38
CA GLY A 39 4.73 12.63 -11.28
C GLY A 39 4.96 13.12 -9.87
N LEU A 40 4.95 12.25 -8.89
CA LEU A 40 5.27 12.62 -7.51
C LEU A 40 6.68 13.24 -7.41
N ASP A 41 6.83 14.23 -6.53
CA ASP A 41 8.16 14.73 -6.20
C ASP A 41 9.00 13.64 -5.50
N PRO A 42 10.34 13.75 -5.56
CA PRO A 42 11.21 12.68 -5.06
C PRO A 42 11.03 12.35 -3.58
N GLU A 43 10.67 13.31 -2.74
CA GLU A 43 10.45 13.07 -1.31
C GLU A 43 9.15 12.32 -1.07
N THR A 44 8.06 12.77 -1.67
CA THR A 44 6.75 12.10 -1.58
C THR A 44 6.82 10.68 -2.17
N GLN A 45 7.53 10.49 -3.30
CA GLN A 45 7.76 9.18 -3.88
C GLN A 45 8.54 8.26 -2.92
N TYR A 46 9.60 8.76 -2.30
CA TYR A 46 10.37 7.98 -1.32
C TYR A 46 9.52 7.56 -0.12
N LEU A 47 8.72 8.48 0.44
CA LEU A 47 7.83 8.19 1.57
C LEU A 47 6.75 7.15 1.21
N LEU A 48 6.17 7.26 0.03
CA LEU A 48 5.22 6.30 -0.51
C LEU A 48 5.84 4.91 -0.62
N GLU A 49 7.03 4.80 -1.20
CA GLU A 49 7.71 3.51 -1.36
C GLU A 49 8.07 2.87 -0.01
N VAL A 50 8.55 3.68 0.96
CA VAL A 50 8.81 3.19 2.32
C VAL A 50 7.51 2.72 2.98
N ALA A 51 6.42 3.47 2.85
CA ALA A 51 5.13 3.06 3.40
C ALA A 51 4.62 1.78 2.74
N ALA A 52 4.71 1.65 1.42
CA ALA A 52 4.30 0.46 0.68
C ALA A 52 5.08 -0.80 1.10
N ILE A 53 6.39 -0.66 1.36
CA ILE A 53 7.23 -1.77 1.85
C ILE A 53 6.83 -2.19 3.27
N THR A 54 6.38 -1.25 4.11
CA THR A 54 6.19 -1.47 5.54
C THR A 54 4.73 -1.49 6.00
N HIS A 55 3.75 -1.32 5.09
CA HIS A 55 2.33 -1.15 5.47
C HIS A 55 1.81 -2.30 6.33
N ASP A 56 2.20 -3.52 6.02
CA ASP A 56 1.80 -4.76 6.68
C ASP A 56 2.79 -5.27 7.74
N ILE A 57 3.69 -4.41 8.23
CA ILE A 57 4.70 -4.78 9.23
C ILE A 57 4.12 -5.45 10.49
N ALA A 58 2.87 -5.18 10.81
CA ALA A 58 2.18 -5.73 11.97
C ALA A 58 1.55 -7.10 11.73
N CYS A 59 1.48 -7.62 10.51
CA CYS A 59 0.80 -8.88 10.21
C CYS A 59 1.28 -10.08 11.05
N PRO A 60 2.59 -10.30 11.26
CA PRO A 60 3.05 -11.37 12.14
C PRO A 60 2.55 -11.21 13.58
N LEU A 61 2.67 -10.01 14.15
CA LEU A 61 2.19 -9.70 15.49
C LEU A 61 0.66 -9.84 15.60
N CYS A 62 -0.08 -9.40 14.58
CA CYS A 62 -1.54 -9.51 14.58
C CYS A 62 -1.99 -10.96 14.55
N ARG A 63 -1.34 -11.83 13.78
CA ARG A 63 -1.61 -13.28 13.78
C ARG A 63 -1.35 -13.90 15.14
N GLU A 64 -0.24 -13.55 15.79
CA GLU A 64 0.12 -14.06 17.11
C GLU A 64 -0.85 -13.55 18.20
N LYS A 65 -1.10 -12.25 18.24
CA LYS A 65 -1.83 -11.59 19.34
C LYS A 65 -3.35 -11.73 19.22
N TYR A 66 -3.88 -11.70 17.98
CA TYR A 66 -5.33 -11.64 17.72
C TYR A 66 -5.86 -12.83 16.93
N GLY A 67 -4.98 -13.72 16.43
CA GLY A 67 -5.37 -14.85 15.59
C GLY A 67 -5.83 -14.47 14.17
N ASN A 68 -5.68 -13.21 13.79
CA ASN A 68 -6.08 -12.70 12.46
C ASN A 68 -5.31 -11.44 12.10
N THR A 69 -5.45 -11.00 10.83
CA THR A 69 -4.86 -9.76 10.31
C THR A 69 -5.93 -8.74 9.94
N ASN A 70 -6.88 -8.47 10.84
CA ASN A 70 -7.90 -7.46 10.62
C ASN A 70 -7.26 -6.07 10.48
N GLY A 71 -7.68 -5.28 9.48
CA GLY A 71 -7.12 -3.99 9.16
C GLY A 71 -7.03 -3.02 10.34
N LYS A 72 -8.02 -3.05 11.24
CA LYS A 72 -7.98 -2.22 12.46
C LYS A 72 -6.77 -2.54 13.36
N TYR A 73 -6.44 -3.82 13.51
CA TYR A 73 -5.27 -4.22 14.31
C TYR A 73 -3.97 -3.94 13.57
N GLN A 74 -3.94 -4.12 12.26
CA GLN A 74 -2.79 -3.76 11.44
C GLN A 74 -2.46 -2.28 11.54
N GLU A 75 -3.45 -1.39 11.42
CA GLU A 75 -3.28 0.05 11.57
C GLU A 75 -2.77 0.43 12.97
N GLN A 76 -3.38 -0.14 14.01
CA GLN A 76 -3.03 0.16 15.42
C GLN A 76 -1.60 -0.26 15.76
N GLU A 77 -1.24 -1.51 15.47
CA GLU A 77 0.08 -2.05 15.80
C GLU A 77 1.15 -1.57 14.80
N GLY A 78 0.78 -1.44 13.53
CA GLY A 78 1.68 -1.04 12.46
C GLY A 78 2.25 0.36 12.65
N ALA A 79 1.42 1.33 13.04
CA ALA A 79 1.86 2.69 13.30
C ALA A 79 2.94 2.77 14.40
N VAL A 80 2.90 1.88 15.38
CA VAL A 80 3.90 1.80 16.47
C VAL A 80 5.16 1.08 15.98
N LEU A 81 4.99 -0.09 15.36
CA LEU A 81 6.10 -0.94 14.92
C LEU A 81 6.97 -0.25 13.86
N VAL A 82 6.35 0.44 12.90
CA VAL A 82 7.08 1.08 11.82
C VAL A 82 7.99 2.20 12.31
N ARG A 83 7.62 2.94 13.36
CA ARG A 83 8.49 3.94 13.98
C ARG A 83 9.79 3.32 14.50
N SER A 84 9.68 2.25 15.25
CA SER A 84 10.85 1.52 15.78
C SER A 84 11.68 0.91 14.64
N PHE A 85 11.01 0.36 13.61
CA PHE A 85 11.67 -0.21 12.44
C PHE A 85 12.48 0.84 11.68
N LEU A 86 11.96 2.07 11.53
CA LEU A 86 12.60 3.14 10.77
C LEU A 86 13.61 3.96 11.58
N ALA A 87 13.64 3.89 12.91
CA ALA A 87 14.50 4.69 13.78
C ALA A 87 16.00 4.61 13.41
N SER A 88 16.46 3.48 12.86
CA SER A 88 17.87 3.26 12.47
C SER A 88 18.14 3.54 10.99
N THR A 89 17.19 4.10 10.23
CA THR A 89 17.31 4.25 8.76
C THR A 89 17.93 5.55 8.31
N GLY A 90 18.10 6.52 9.22
CA GLY A 90 18.56 7.87 8.91
C GLY A 90 17.46 8.78 8.35
N MET A 91 16.20 8.35 8.38
CA MET A 91 15.05 9.21 8.09
C MET A 91 14.87 10.24 9.18
N THR A 92 14.39 11.42 8.82
CA THR A 92 14.02 12.47 9.78
C THR A 92 12.76 12.05 10.56
N GLU A 93 12.57 12.64 11.75
CA GLU A 93 11.35 12.39 12.54
C GLU A 93 10.07 12.72 11.75
N ALA A 94 10.07 13.80 10.99
CA ALA A 94 8.92 14.18 10.15
C ALA A 94 8.59 13.12 9.09
N GLN A 95 9.60 12.55 8.45
CA GLN A 95 9.44 11.45 7.49
C GLN A 95 8.90 10.18 8.16
N ILE A 96 9.46 9.81 9.33
CA ILE A 96 8.98 8.66 10.12
C ILE A 96 7.53 8.86 10.56
N VAL A 97 7.17 10.06 11.01
CA VAL A 97 5.78 10.41 11.38
C VAL A 97 4.84 10.24 10.19
N ARG A 98 5.26 10.71 8.99
CA ARG A 98 4.42 10.57 7.78
C ARG A 98 4.24 9.10 7.40
N VAL A 99 5.29 8.30 7.37
CA VAL A 99 5.19 6.87 7.07
C VAL A 99 4.33 6.16 8.11
N ALA A 100 4.51 6.44 9.40
CA ALA A 100 3.70 5.86 10.47
C ALA A 100 2.21 6.23 10.34
N TYR A 101 1.92 7.45 9.89
CA TYR A 101 0.55 7.86 9.57
C TYR A 101 -0.02 7.03 8.42
N LEU A 102 0.71 6.86 7.33
CA LEU A 102 0.28 6.06 6.18
C LEU A 102 0.02 4.60 6.57
N VAL A 103 0.95 3.98 7.28
CA VAL A 103 0.83 2.61 7.78
C VAL A 103 -0.35 2.47 8.76
N GLY A 104 -0.55 3.46 9.63
CA GLY A 104 -1.65 3.47 10.60
C GLY A 104 -3.03 3.76 10.02
N HIS A 105 -3.15 3.98 8.69
CA HIS A 105 -4.43 4.35 8.07
C HIS A 105 -4.67 3.67 6.72
N HIS A 106 -3.83 2.73 6.28
CA HIS A 106 -3.89 2.17 4.92
C HIS A 106 -5.16 1.37 4.62
N HIS A 107 -5.93 0.98 5.62
CA HIS A 107 -7.28 0.42 5.49
C HIS A 107 -8.41 1.44 5.69
N THR A 108 -8.09 2.67 6.04
CA THR A 108 -9.07 3.74 6.29
C THR A 108 -9.34 4.52 5.00
N LEU A 109 -10.51 4.32 4.39
CA LEU A 109 -10.89 4.89 3.09
C LEU A 109 -11.60 6.25 3.18
N ARG A 110 -11.35 7.01 4.24
CA ARG A 110 -11.92 8.35 4.46
C ARG A 110 -10.84 9.32 4.91
N ASN A 111 -11.03 10.61 4.60
CA ASN A 111 -10.08 11.66 4.94
C ASN A 111 -8.67 11.34 4.41
N ILE A 112 -8.60 10.89 3.17
CA ILE A 112 -7.34 10.56 2.49
C ILE A 112 -6.62 11.86 2.16
N HIS A 113 -5.52 12.14 2.86
CA HIS A 113 -4.75 13.36 2.72
C HIS A 113 -3.40 13.09 2.05
N GLY A 114 -3.22 13.64 0.86
CA GLY A 114 -1.98 13.54 0.08
C GLY A 114 -2.00 12.41 -0.96
N PRO A 115 -1.21 12.57 -2.03
CA PRO A 115 -1.15 11.60 -3.12
C PRO A 115 -0.50 10.29 -2.70
N ASP A 116 0.48 10.32 -1.79
CA ASP A 116 1.11 9.14 -1.21
C ASP A 116 0.12 8.23 -0.49
N TYR A 117 -0.80 8.79 0.29
CA TYR A 117 -1.84 8.00 0.96
C TYR A 117 -2.83 7.40 -0.06
N GLN A 118 -3.29 8.21 -1.02
CA GLN A 118 -4.19 7.74 -2.06
C GLN A 118 -3.57 6.59 -2.86
N ILE A 119 -2.32 6.73 -3.28
CA ILE A 119 -1.63 5.74 -4.10
C ILE A 119 -1.33 4.45 -3.29
N LEU A 120 -0.99 4.57 -2.01
CA LEU A 120 -0.80 3.41 -1.14
C LEU A 120 -2.06 2.54 -1.08
N ILE A 121 -3.23 3.16 -0.85
CA ILE A 121 -4.53 2.46 -0.84
C ILE A 121 -4.82 1.78 -2.19
N GLU A 122 -4.56 2.47 -3.28
CA GLU A 122 -4.80 1.93 -4.63
C GLU A 122 -3.89 0.74 -4.94
N ALA A 123 -2.60 0.85 -4.61
CA ALA A 123 -1.61 -0.20 -4.82
C ALA A 123 -1.91 -1.45 -3.98
N ASP A 124 -2.22 -1.27 -2.70
CA ASP A 124 -2.60 -2.35 -1.80
C ASP A 124 -3.88 -3.05 -2.28
N TYR A 125 -4.89 -2.28 -2.69
CA TYR A 125 -6.11 -2.87 -3.26
C TYR A 125 -5.85 -3.70 -4.51
N ILE A 126 -5.02 -3.23 -5.44
CA ILE A 126 -4.66 -3.98 -6.66
C ILE A 126 -4.00 -5.31 -6.31
N ALA A 127 -3.05 -5.30 -5.36
CA ALA A 127 -2.38 -6.50 -4.90
C ALA A 127 -3.38 -7.49 -4.26
N ASN A 128 -4.16 -7.02 -3.29
CA ASN A 128 -5.18 -7.84 -2.61
C ASN A 128 -6.22 -8.41 -3.56
N ALA A 129 -6.72 -7.62 -4.51
CA ALA A 129 -7.70 -8.07 -5.48
C ALA A 129 -7.16 -9.16 -6.42
N SER A 130 -5.88 -9.02 -6.81
CA SER A 130 -5.18 -10.01 -7.63
C SER A 130 -4.94 -11.33 -6.87
N GLU A 131 -4.49 -11.24 -5.62
CA GLU A 131 -4.15 -12.39 -4.77
C GLU A 131 -5.38 -13.19 -4.35
N ASN A 132 -6.46 -12.50 -4.05
CA ASN A 132 -7.68 -13.12 -3.51
C ASN A 132 -8.78 -13.31 -4.56
N GLY A 133 -8.52 -13.00 -5.84
CA GLY A 133 -9.48 -13.21 -6.92
C GLY A 133 -10.78 -12.44 -6.72
N TYR A 134 -10.72 -11.16 -6.44
CA TYR A 134 -11.91 -10.34 -6.20
C TYR A 134 -12.83 -10.34 -7.41
N ARG A 135 -14.14 -10.32 -7.16
CA ARG A 135 -15.15 -10.26 -8.22
C ARG A 135 -15.00 -8.96 -9.02
N LYS A 136 -15.06 -9.06 -10.34
CA LYS A 136 -14.94 -7.90 -11.25
C LYS A 136 -15.85 -6.73 -10.85
N GLN A 137 -17.09 -7.02 -10.42
CA GLN A 137 -18.04 -6.00 -9.98
C GLN A 137 -17.53 -5.21 -8.76
N SER A 138 -16.90 -5.89 -7.79
CA SER A 138 -16.31 -5.25 -6.60
C SER A 138 -15.10 -4.40 -6.99
N VAL A 139 -14.29 -4.86 -7.94
CA VAL A 139 -13.16 -4.11 -8.47
C VAL A 139 -13.62 -2.83 -9.16
N ILE A 140 -14.60 -2.92 -10.07
CA ILE A 140 -15.16 -1.76 -10.77
C ILE A 140 -15.74 -0.75 -9.76
N HIS A 141 -16.49 -1.23 -8.77
CA HIS A 141 -17.04 -0.36 -7.73
C HIS A 141 -15.94 0.38 -6.95
N PHE A 142 -14.86 -0.32 -6.57
CA PHE A 142 -13.73 0.31 -5.89
C PHE A 142 -13.02 1.34 -6.79
N MET A 143 -12.81 0.99 -8.06
CA MET A 143 -12.22 1.91 -9.04
C MET A 143 -13.03 3.19 -9.20
N ASP A 144 -14.36 3.09 -9.19
CA ASP A 144 -15.26 4.23 -9.36
C ASP A 144 -15.37 5.10 -8.11
N THR A 145 -15.39 4.48 -6.93
CA THR A 145 -15.70 5.16 -5.67
C THR A 145 -14.46 5.61 -4.91
N VAL A 146 -13.38 4.83 -4.93
CA VAL A 146 -12.19 5.05 -4.09
C VAL A 146 -10.97 5.51 -4.89
N MET A 147 -10.68 4.88 -6.04
CA MET A 147 -9.49 5.24 -6.81
C MET A 147 -9.64 6.62 -7.45
N LYS A 148 -8.57 7.42 -7.34
CA LYS A 148 -8.52 8.81 -7.84
C LYS A 148 -7.47 9.00 -8.92
N THR A 149 -6.36 8.22 -8.89
CA THR A 149 -5.29 8.39 -9.86
C THR A 149 -5.64 7.75 -11.20
N ALA A 150 -5.27 8.41 -12.29
CA ALA A 150 -5.48 7.88 -13.65
C ALA A 150 -4.61 6.64 -13.88
N SER A 151 -3.37 6.71 -13.42
CA SER A 151 -2.40 5.62 -13.55
C SER A 151 -2.78 4.41 -12.71
N GLY A 152 -3.30 4.62 -11.50
CA GLY A 152 -3.80 3.55 -10.64
C GLY A 152 -5.00 2.82 -11.27
N LYS A 153 -5.97 3.56 -11.79
CA LYS A 153 -7.12 2.96 -12.52
C LYS A 153 -6.68 2.17 -13.74
N HIS A 154 -5.74 2.72 -14.52
CA HIS A 154 -5.20 2.02 -15.68
C HIS A 154 -4.48 0.73 -15.29
N LEU A 155 -3.63 0.80 -14.27
CA LEU A 155 -2.90 -0.36 -13.75
C LEU A 155 -3.85 -1.43 -13.20
N ALA A 156 -4.86 -1.03 -12.42
CA ALA A 156 -5.90 -1.93 -11.90
C ALA A 156 -6.64 -2.65 -13.04
N ALA A 157 -7.06 -1.90 -14.05
CA ALA A 157 -7.73 -2.49 -15.21
C ALA A 157 -6.85 -3.52 -15.92
N SER A 158 -5.55 -3.21 -16.10
CA SER A 158 -4.59 -4.10 -16.75
C SER A 158 -4.32 -5.37 -15.93
N VAL A 159 -4.04 -5.23 -14.63
CA VAL A 159 -3.71 -6.35 -13.73
C VAL A 159 -4.92 -7.26 -13.51
N LEU A 160 -6.11 -6.67 -13.34
CA LEU A 160 -7.32 -7.41 -12.95
C LEU A 160 -8.22 -7.78 -14.14
N GLY A 161 -7.77 -7.52 -15.37
CA GLY A 161 -8.48 -7.89 -16.60
C GLY A 161 -9.84 -7.20 -16.74
N ILE A 162 -9.93 -5.92 -16.37
CA ILE A 162 -11.11 -5.09 -16.56
C ILE A 162 -11.03 -4.43 -17.94
N SER A 163 -11.94 -4.74 -18.84
CA SER A 163 -11.95 -4.14 -20.18
C SER A 163 -12.43 -2.68 -20.15
N ALA A 164 -11.93 -1.86 -21.09
CA ALA A 164 -12.34 -0.46 -21.24
C ALA A 164 -13.86 -0.28 -21.42
N SER A 165 -14.54 -1.28 -21.98
CA SER A 165 -16.01 -1.30 -22.11
C SER A 165 -16.73 -1.34 -20.75
N ASN A 166 -16.07 -1.78 -19.70
CA ASN A 166 -16.62 -1.82 -18.35
C ASN A 166 -16.35 -0.53 -17.54
N LEU A 167 -15.48 0.35 -18.03
CA LEU A 167 -15.12 1.62 -17.40
C LEU A 167 -15.91 2.82 -17.94
N GLY A 168 -16.80 2.62 -18.89
CA GLY A 168 -17.47 3.68 -19.62
C GLY A 168 -18.98 3.52 -19.71
N CYS A 169 -19.71 3.76 -18.63
CA CYS A 169 -21.13 4.14 -18.65
C CYS A 169 -21.54 4.94 -17.41
N ALA A 170 -20.73 5.93 -17.04
CA ALA A 170 -21.16 6.95 -16.08
C ALA A 170 -20.73 8.33 -16.62
N GLY A 171 -21.50 8.85 -17.61
CA GLY A 171 -21.22 10.18 -18.13
C GLY A 171 -21.92 10.46 -19.45
N ARG A 172 -23.23 10.52 -19.48
CA ARG A 172 -23.99 11.43 -20.34
C ARG A 172 -25.11 12.06 -19.50
#